data_4b39a025ef85102810e5a9bb43656397
#
_entry.id   4b39a025ef85102810e5a9bb43656397
#
_cell.length_a   1.000
_cell.length_b   1.000
_cell.length_c   1.000
_cell.angle_alpha   90.00
_cell.angle_beta   90.00
_cell.angle_gamma   90.00
#
_symmetry.space_group_name_H-M   'P 1'
#
loop_
_entity.id
_entity.type
_entity.pdbx_description
1 polymer ?
#
loop_
_entity_poly.entity_id
_entity_poly.type
_entity_poly.pdbx_seq_one_letter_code
_entity_poly.pdbx_strand_id
1 'polypeptide(L)'
;AEHIEHHTRFPTTPRGSVLELLAMQLHAVCRPERAEVLVDRMWSRRLLSGPSIAQFIDEAGASGRNGITGLRAYFQPRGLKYIPPASGLEGRVKGLLGDAGIPMRRQVDSGGERWTGRVDFRHVDLPFIVEVQSEAHHAALVDQVADAIRIDRLVADGFSVVEISDDEVWLTPRETVRHVEQCLRTSIASGFALHFNRRTDWF
;
A
#
# COMPACT_ATOMS: atom_id res chain seq x y z
N ALA A 1 -20.24 20.41 -20.51
CA ALA A 1 -21.38 19.48 -20.57
C ALA A 1 -21.34 18.61 -21.84
N GLU A 2 -20.98 19.18 -22.99
CA GLU A 2 -20.94 18.45 -24.28
C GLU A 2 -19.85 17.37 -24.37
N HIS A 3 -18.78 17.48 -23.60
CA HIS A 3 -17.71 16.47 -23.61
C HIS A 3 -18.05 15.16 -22.88
N ILE A 4 -19.05 15.16 -22.00
CA ILE A 4 -19.48 13.96 -21.25
C ILE A 4 -20.41 13.09 -22.10
N GLU A 5 -21.23 13.68 -22.95
CA GLU A 5 -22.23 12.94 -23.74
C GLU A 5 -21.63 12.06 -24.86
N HIS A 6 -20.46 12.40 -25.39
CA HIS A 6 -19.82 11.59 -26.44
C HIS A 6 -19.11 10.32 -25.93
N HIS A 7 -18.97 10.14 -24.60
CA HIS A 7 -18.30 8.98 -24.01
C HIS A 7 -19.26 7.90 -23.48
N THR A 8 -20.57 8.07 -23.61
CA THR A 8 -21.61 7.16 -23.10
C THR A 8 -21.88 5.91 -23.95
N ARG A 9 -20.93 5.44 -24.75
CA ARG A 9 -21.04 4.18 -25.50
C ARG A 9 -20.51 2.94 -24.77
N PHE A 10 -20.39 2.98 -23.45
CA PHE A 10 -19.98 1.82 -22.67
C PHE A 10 -21.21 1.07 -22.16
N PRO A 11 -21.41 -0.22 -22.54
CA PRO A 11 -22.61 -0.99 -22.19
C PRO A 11 -22.60 -1.56 -20.77
N THR A 12 -21.80 -1.00 -19.87
CA THR A 12 -21.71 -1.44 -18.48
C THR A 12 -22.55 -0.58 -17.56
N THR A 13 -22.89 -1.11 -16.40
CA THR A 13 -23.66 -0.35 -15.40
C THR A 13 -23.05 1.04 -15.20
N PRO A 14 -23.85 2.11 -15.16
CA PRO A 14 -23.36 3.50 -15.17
C PRO A 14 -22.28 3.82 -14.13
N ARG A 15 -22.20 3.05 -13.03
CA ARG A 15 -21.20 3.22 -11.98
C ARG A 15 -19.79 2.77 -12.37
N GLY A 16 -19.63 1.60 -13.01
CA GLY A 16 -18.31 1.11 -13.40
C GLY A 16 -17.63 2.03 -14.43
N SER A 17 -18.37 2.41 -15.47
CA SER A 17 -17.84 3.28 -16.53
C SER A 17 -17.42 4.67 -16.07
N VAL A 18 -18.06 5.21 -15.03
CA VAL A 18 -17.75 6.55 -14.51
C VAL A 18 -16.42 6.57 -13.73
N LEU A 19 -16.11 5.52 -13.01
CA LEU A 19 -14.90 5.47 -12.18
C LEU A 19 -13.64 5.21 -13.01
N GLU A 20 -13.70 4.33 -13.99
CA GLU A 20 -12.62 4.09 -14.94
C GLU A 20 -12.40 5.31 -15.85
N LEU A 21 -13.48 5.98 -16.26
CA LEU A 21 -13.39 7.25 -16.97
C LEU A 21 -12.72 8.33 -16.14
N LEU A 22 -13.05 8.43 -14.84
CA LEU A 22 -12.38 9.35 -13.92
C LEU A 22 -10.89 9.01 -13.80
N ALA A 23 -10.52 7.75 -13.66
CA ALA A 23 -9.13 7.33 -13.63
C ALA A 23 -8.37 7.76 -14.90
N MET A 24 -8.97 7.58 -16.08
CA MET A 24 -8.41 8.07 -17.35
C MET A 24 -8.27 9.59 -17.37
N GLN A 25 -9.27 10.33 -16.90
CA GLN A 25 -9.24 11.79 -16.85
C GLN A 25 -8.17 12.33 -15.89
N LEU A 26 -7.91 11.65 -14.76
CA LEU A 26 -6.81 11.99 -13.86
C LEU A 26 -5.47 11.92 -14.59
N HIS A 27 -5.24 10.92 -15.43
CA HIS A 27 -4.04 10.84 -16.28
C HIS A 27 -4.00 11.88 -17.41
N ALA A 28 -5.13 12.49 -17.77
CA ALA A 28 -5.18 13.55 -18.74
C ALA A 28 -4.81 14.93 -18.17
N VAL A 29 -5.13 15.18 -16.89
CA VAL A 29 -5.07 16.51 -16.28
C VAL A 29 -4.03 16.64 -15.16
N CYS A 30 -3.62 15.54 -14.55
CA CYS A 30 -2.63 15.53 -13.49
C CYS A 30 -1.24 15.15 -14.01
N ARG A 31 -0.20 15.52 -13.25
CA ARG A 31 1.14 14.94 -13.44
C ARG A 31 1.08 13.43 -13.20
N PRO A 32 1.87 12.61 -13.92
CA PRO A 32 1.81 11.15 -13.83
C PRO A 32 1.83 10.62 -12.40
N GLU A 33 2.77 11.08 -11.58
CA GLU A 33 2.94 10.61 -10.20
C GLU A 33 1.69 10.89 -9.33
N ARG A 34 1.06 12.05 -9.56
CA ARG A 34 -0.17 12.41 -8.84
C ARG A 34 -1.37 11.60 -9.31
N ALA A 35 -1.48 11.36 -10.63
CA ALA A 35 -2.53 10.52 -11.19
C ALA A 35 -2.44 9.10 -10.64
N GLU A 36 -1.25 8.50 -10.60
CA GLU A 36 -1.00 7.18 -10.03
C GLU A 36 -1.46 7.07 -8.58
N VAL A 37 -1.07 8.03 -7.72
CA VAL A 37 -1.47 8.05 -6.31
C VAL A 37 -3.00 8.13 -6.15
N LEU A 38 -3.67 8.93 -6.99
CA LEU A 38 -5.13 9.07 -6.92
C LEU A 38 -5.84 7.81 -7.40
N VAL A 39 -5.36 7.17 -8.46
CA VAL A 39 -5.91 5.91 -8.98
C VAL A 39 -5.64 4.77 -7.98
N ASP A 40 -4.46 4.69 -7.37
CA ASP A 40 -4.16 3.74 -6.29
C ASP A 40 -5.14 3.92 -5.11
N ARG A 41 -5.47 5.15 -4.73
CA ARG A 41 -6.48 5.42 -3.68
C ARG A 41 -7.89 4.97 -4.06
N MET A 42 -8.29 5.14 -5.32
CA MET A 42 -9.58 4.65 -5.81
C MET A 42 -9.60 3.11 -5.77
N TRP A 43 -8.53 2.48 -6.21
CA TRP A 43 -8.42 1.02 -6.24
C TRP A 43 -8.35 0.42 -4.83
N SER A 44 -7.58 1.00 -3.90
CA SER A 44 -7.51 0.55 -2.51
C SER A 44 -8.85 0.63 -1.77
N ARG A 45 -9.71 1.60 -2.17
CA ARG A 45 -11.08 1.73 -1.67
C ARG A 45 -12.10 0.83 -2.38
N ARG A 46 -11.63 -0.09 -3.23
CA ARG A 46 -12.45 -0.99 -4.05
C ARG A 46 -13.41 -0.27 -5.01
N LEU A 47 -13.10 0.96 -5.38
CA LEU A 47 -13.83 1.71 -6.40
C LEU A 47 -13.41 1.29 -7.81
N LEU A 48 -12.20 0.74 -7.96
CA LEU A 48 -11.62 0.18 -9.17
C LEU A 48 -11.11 -1.23 -8.89
N SER A 49 -10.94 -2.02 -9.94
CA SER A 49 -10.31 -3.33 -9.88
C SER A 49 -9.42 -3.56 -11.11
N GLY A 50 -8.47 -4.50 -11.03
CA GLY A 50 -7.65 -4.87 -12.19
C GLY A 50 -8.49 -5.27 -13.39
N PRO A 51 -9.48 -6.18 -13.24
CA PRO A 51 -10.39 -6.55 -14.32
C PRO A 51 -11.19 -5.37 -14.87
N SER A 52 -11.71 -4.47 -14.03
CA SER A 52 -12.50 -3.34 -14.51
C SER A 52 -11.67 -2.32 -15.31
N ILE A 53 -10.44 -2.05 -14.86
CA ILE A 53 -9.51 -1.19 -15.60
C ILE A 53 -9.10 -1.83 -16.93
N ALA A 54 -8.78 -3.12 -16.94
CA ALA A 54 -8.42 -3.84 -18.16
C ALA A 54 -9.54 -3.79 -19.20
N GLN A 55 -10.76 -4.14 -18.78
CA GLN A 55 -11.95 -4.07 -19.64
C GLN A 55 -12.16 -2.66 -20.21
N PHE A 56 -12.06 -1.63 -19.36
CA PHE A 56 -12.19 -0.24 -19.79
C PHE A 56 -11.12 0.14 -20.82
N ILE A 57 -9.86 -0.27 -20.63
CA ILE A 57 -8.77 0.00 -21.56
C ILE A 57 -9.04 -0.67 -22.91
N ASP A 58 -9.56 -1.90 -22.93
CA ASP A 58 -9.90 -2.62 -24.16
C ASP A 58 -11.06 -1.94 -24.90
N GLU A 59 -12.12 -1.58 -24.19
CA GLU A 59 -13.28 -0.87 -24.74
C GLU A 59 -12.95 0.56 -25.20
N ALA A 60 -12.04 1.23 -24.48
CA ALA A 60 -11.62 2.59 -24.85
C ALA A 60 -10.83 2.65 -26.15
N GLY A 61 -10.29 1.52 -26.63
CA GLY A 61 -9.55 1.43 -27.88
C GLY A 61 -8.13 2.01 -27.83
N ALA A 62 -7.41 1.91 -28.96
CA ALA A 62 -5.96 2.13 -28.98
C ALA A 62 -5.54 3.61 -28.89
N SER A 63 -6.34 4.56 -29.30
CA SER A 63 -5.93 5.97 -29.43
C SER A 63 -7.10 6.96 -29.43
N GLY A 64 -6.77 8.24 -29.30
CA GLY A 64 -7.71 9.34 -29.51
C GLY A 64 -8.40 9.87 -28.26
N ARG A 65 -8.25 9.23 -27.10
CA ARG A 65 -8.81 9.71 -25.84
C ARG A 65 -7.71 10.25 -24.93
N ASN A 66 -7.89 11.48 -24.48
CA ASN A 66 -6.94 12.12 -23.61
C ASN A 66 -6.84 11.33 -22.27
N GLY A 67 -5.61 11.01 -21.83
CA GLY A 67 -5.34 10.22 -20.62
C GLY A 67 -5.29 8.71 -20.80
N ILE A 68 -5.77 8.11 -21.89
CA ILE A 68 -5.78 6.65 -22.07
C ILE A 68 -4.36 6.07 -22.11
N THR A 69 -3.42 6.78 -22.74
CA THR A 69 -2.02 6.37 -22.78
C THR A 69 -1.39 6.33 -21.38
N GLY A 70 -1.69 7.34 -20.55
CA GLY A 70 -1.25 7.38 -19.16
C GLY A 70 -1.84 6.26 -18.32
N LEU A 71 -3.15 6.00 -18.45
CA LEU A 71 -3.81 4.90 -17.74
C LEU A 71 -3.24 3.53 -18.15
N ARG A 72 -2.92 3.32 -19.43
CA ARG A 72 -2.25 2.10 -19.91
C ARG A 72 -0.85 1.94 -19.32
N ALA A 73 -0.04 2.99 -19.37
CA ALA A 73 1.30 2.99 -18.81
C ALA A 73 1.28 2.71 -17.30
N TYR A 74 0.28 3.23 -16.58
CA TYR A 74 0.02 2.93 -15.18
C TYR A 74 -0.33 1.45 -14.96
N PHE A 75 -1.24 0.89 -15.77
CA PHE A 75 -1.78 -0.45 -15.58
C PHE A 75 -0.83 -1.56 -16.02
N GLN A 76 -0.08 -1.35 -17.11
CA GLN A 76 0.77 -2.38 -17.73
C GLN A 76 1.76 -3.07 -16.76
N PRO A 77 2.54 -2.35 -15.94
CA PRO A 77 3.46 -2.99 -14.98
C PRO A 77 2.75 -3.60 -13.76
N ARG A 78 1.50 -3.24 -13.52
CA ARG A 78 0.71 -3.66 -12.34
C ARG A 78 -0.12 -4.90 -12.59
N GLY A 79 -0.83 -4.94 -13.71
CA GLY A 79 -1.65 -6.07 -14.13
C GLY A 79 -2.92 -6.31 -13.27
N LEU A 80 -3.60 -7.42 -13.58
CA LEU A 80 -4.91 -7.76 -13.00
C LEU A 80 -4.88 -8.03 -11.49
N LYS A 81 -3.77 -8.54 -10.98
CA LYS A 81 -3.60 -8.96 -9.57
C LYS A 81 -2.88 -7.91 -8.71
N TYR A 82 -2.71 -6.71 -9.24
CA TYR A 82 -2.08 -5.65 -8.49
C TYR A 82 -2.88 -5.30 -7.24
N ILE A 83 -2.17 -5.19 -6.12
CA ILE A 83 -2.73 -4.72 -4.84
C ILE A 83 -2.17 -3.31 -4.63
N PRO A 84 -2.99 -2.27 -4.78
CA PRO A 84 -2.55 -0.91 -4.56
C PRO A 84 -2.22 -0.69 -3.08
N PRO A 85 -1.38 0.28 -2.76
CA PRO A 85 -1.18 0.70 -1.38
C PRO A 85 -2.52 1.06 -0.73
N ALA A 86 -2.80 0.54 0.46
CA ALA A 86 -4.04 0.85 1.18
C ALA A 86 -4.10 2.35 1.54
N SER A 87 -2.91 2.98 1.68
CA SER A 87 -2.76 4.43 1.85
C SER A 87 -1.56 4.95 1.06
N GLY A 88 -1.53 6.25 0.82
CA GLY A 88 -0.33 6.93 0.30
C GLY A 88 0.89 6.74 1.22
N LEU A 89 0.66 6.49 2.48
CA LEU A 89 1.63 6.16 3.51
C LEU A 89 2.36 4.85 3.21
N GLU A 90 1.62 3.75 2.96
CA GLU A 90 2.26 2.47 2.58
C GLU A 90 3.08 2.56 1.30
N GLY A 91 2.59 3.31 0.30
CA GLY A 91 3.33 3.56 -0.93
C GLY A 91 4.65 4.27 -0.68
N ARG A 92 4.63 5.27 0.23
CA ARG A 92 5.82 6.01 0.63
C ARG A 92 6.81 5.12 1.40
N VAL A 93 6.33 4.34 2.38
CA VAL A 93 7.18 3.39 3.13
C VAL A 93 7.84 2.39 2.19
N LYS A 94 7.08 1.83 1.24
CA LYS A 94 7.63 0.92 0.23
C LYS A 94 8.77 1.56 -0.57
N GLY A 95 8.59 2.81 -1.00
CA GLY A 95 9.63 3.56 -1.71
C GLY A 95 10.88 3.75 -0.83
N LEU A 96 10.69 4.27 0.39
CA LEU A 96 11.80 4.54 1.33
C LEU A 96 12.62 3.28 1.65
N LEU A 97 11.96 2.16 1.95
CA LEU A 97 12.64 0.90 2.27
C LEU A 97 13.29 0.29 1.01
N GLY A 98 12.65 0.40 -0.16
CA GLY A 98 13.21 -0.05 -1.43
C GLY A 98 14.47 0.71 -1.81
N ASP A 99 14.47 2.04 -1.68
CA ASP A 99 15.63 2.90 -1.95
C ASP A 99 16.80 2.61 -0.98
N ALA A 100 16.49 2.16 0.24
CA ALA A 100 17.48 1.71 1.23
C ALA A 100 17.96 0.26 1.03
N GLY A 101 17.46 -0.44 0.00
CA GLY A 101 17.84 -1.82 -0.28
C GLY A 101 17.25 -2.84 0.69
N ILE A 102 16.16 -2.51 1.41
CA ILE A 102 15.43 -3.41 2.29
C ILE A 102 14.27 -4.04 1.51
N PRO A 103 14.39 -5.30 1.02
CA PRO A 103 13.40 -5.91 0.16
C PRO A 103 12.17 -6.36 0.95
N MET A 104 11.05 -5.66 0.78
CA MET A 104 9.81 -5.91 1.50
C MET A 104 8.66 -6.31 0.56
N ARG A 105 7.90 -7.33 0.95
CA ARG A 105 6.58 -7.67 0.38
C ARG A 105 5.50 -6.97 1.19
N ARG A 106 4.48 -6.48 0.49
CA ARG A 106 3.34 -5.77 1.11
C ARG A 106 2.16 -6.69 1.32
N GLN A 107 1.37 -6.38 2.36
CA GLN A 107 0.06 -6.98 2.59
C GLN A 107 0.12 -8.51 2.59
N VAL A 108 1.06 -9.09 3.35
CA VAL A 108 1.31 -10.53 3.40
C VAL A 108 0.56 -11.13 4.58
N ASP A 109 -0.12 -12.26 4.35
CA ASP A 109 -0.64 -13.07 5.44
C ASP A 109 0.54 -13.70 6.18
N SER A 110 0.59 -13.52 7.49
CA SER A 110 1.70 -13.95 8.34
C SER A 110 1.19 -14.67 9.57
N GLY A 111 2.04 -15.53 10.12
CA GLY A 111 1.82 -16.38 11.27
C GLY A 111 2.64 -17.66 11.17
N GLY A 112 2.71 -18.43 12.26
CA GLY A 112 3.34 -19.75 12.32
C GLY A 112 2.40 -20.86 11.87
N GLU A 113 2.12 -21.83 12.77
CA GLU A 113 1.16 -22.93 12.49
C GLU A 113 -0.29 -22.43 12.32
N ARG A 114 -0.60 -21.25 12.83
CA ARG A 114 -1.90 -20.60 12.72
C ARG A 114 -1.76 -19.24 12.09
N TRP A 115 -2.75 -18.88 11.25
CA TRP A 115 -2.84 -17.54 10.69
C TRP A 115 -2.97 -16.48 11.78
N THR A 116 -2.03 -15.52 11.82
CA THR A 116 -1.97 -14.46 12.83
C THR A 116 -2.50 -13.13 12.29
N GLY A 117 -2.73 -13.04 11.01
CA GLY A 117 -3.26 -11.86 10.36
C GLY A 117 -2.41 -11.38 9.19
N ARG A 118 -2.89 -10.32 8.56
CA ARG A 118 -2.23 -9.66 7.45
C ARG A 118 -1.35 -8.55 7.99
N VAL A 119 -0.08 -8.54 7.56
CA VAL A 119 0.91 -7.53 7.94
C VAL A 119 1.17 -6.56 6.80
N ASP A 120 1.52 -5.30 7.12
CA ASP A 120 1.74 -4.26 6.11
C ASP A 120 2.95 -4.57 5.24
N PHE A 121 4.08 -4.89 5.87
CA PHE A 121 5.33 -5.22 5.20
C PHE A 121 6.02 -6.40 5.86
N ARG A 122 6.45 -7.36 5.05
CA ARG A 122 7.30 -8.49 5.47
C ARG A 122 8.54 -8.55 4.61
N HIS A 123 9.70 -8.73 5.22
CA HIS A 123 10.96 -8.94 4.50
C HIS A 123 10.90 -10.19 3.62
N VAL A 124 11.53 -10.13 2.45
CA VAL A 124 11.44 -11.21 1.44
C VAL A 124 12.01 -12.53 1.98
N ASP A 125 13.15 -12.48 2.68
CA ASP A 125 13.92 -13.65 3.08
C ASP A 125 14.04 -13.84 4.61
N LEU A 126 13.80 -12.79 5.40
CA LEU A 126 14.01 -12.80 6.85
C LEU A 126 12.67 -12.73 7.60
N PRO A 127 12.58 -13.28 8.82
CA PRO A 127 11.40 -13.17 9.67
C PRO A 127 11.31 -11.77 10.31
N PHE A 128 11.16 -10.75 9.47
CA PHE A 128 11.14 -9.35 9.85
C PHE A 128 9.93 -8.64 9.24
N ILE A 129 9.19 -7.93 10.07
CA ILE A 129 7.92 -7.26 9.74
C ILE A 129 8.03 -5.78 10.10
N VAL A 130 7.46 -4.92 9.26
CA VAL A 130 7.25 -3.50 9.55
C VAL A 130 5.76 -3.22 9.47
N GLU A 131 5.18 -2.73 10.56
CA GLU A 131 3.80 -2.28 10.69
C GLU A 131 3.75 -0.76 10.69
N VAL A 132 2.76 -0.20 10.01
CA VAL A 132 2.60 1.25 9.88
C VAL A 132 1.39 1.71 10.69
N GLN A 133 1.65 2.36 11.81
CA GLN A 133 0.63 2.89 12.70
C GLN A 133 0.14 4.24 12.19
N SER A 134 -1.15 4.34 11.90
CA SER A 134 -1.81 5.62 11.57
C SER A 134 -2.59 6.13 12.78
N GLU A 135 -2.32 7.34 13.23
CA GLU A 135 -3.03 7.94 14.38
C GLU A 135 -4.56 8.00 14.19
N ALA A 136 -5.02 8.07 12.95
CA ALA A 136 -6.44 8.11 12.63
C ALA A 136 -7.23 6.84 13.02
N HIS A 137 -6.55 5.72 13.30
CA HIS A 137 -7.17 4.43 13.60
C HIS A 137 -7.09 4.02 15.08
N HIS A 138 -6.46 4.80 15.97
CA HIS A 138 -6.27 4.44 17.38
C HIS A 138 -7.40 4.86 18.32
N ALA A 139 -8.62 5.05 17.84
CA ALA A 139 -9.71 5.64 18.63
C ALA A 139 -10.33 4.70 19.70
N ALA A 140 -10.09 3.38 19.68
CA ALA A 140 -10.69 2.47 20.65
C ALA A 140 -9.62 1.65 21.41
N LEU A 141 -9.68 1.66 22.76
CA LEU A 141 -8.84 0.84 23.63
C LEU A 141 -8.90 -0.67 23.32
N VAL A 142 -10.05 -1.14 22.84
CA VAL A 142 -10.27 -2.55 22.46
C VAL A 142 -9.40 -2.95 21.27
N ASP A 143 -9.24 -2.05 20.29
CA ASP A 143 -8.43 -2.30 19.11
C ASP A 143 -6.93 -2.33 19.45
N GLN A 144 -6.48 -1.50 20.38
CA GLN A 144 -5.09 -1.50 20.86
C GLN A 144 -4.70 -2.81 21.56
N VAL A 145 -5.61 -3.38 22.37
CA VAL A 145 -5.38 -4.67 23.02
C VAL A 145 -5.32 -5.81 21.99
N ALA A 146 -6.21 -5.80 21.02
CA ALA A 146 -6.21 -6.80 19.96
C ALA A 146 -4.94 -6.74 19.10
N ASP A 147 -4.47 -5.53 18.78
CA ASP A 147 -3.21 -5.32 18.05
C ASP A 147 -1.99 -5.78 18.85
N ALA A 148 -1.90 -5.45 20.15
CA ALA A 148 -0.83 -5.92 20.99
C ALA A 148 -0.77 -7.46 21.06
N ILE A 149 -1.92 -8.13 21.23
CA ILE A 149 -2.00 -9.59 21.22
C ILE A 149 -1.56 -10.16 19.85
N ARG A 150 -1.88 -9.49 18.76
CA ARG A 150 -1.48 -9.89 17.40
C ARG A 150 0.04 -9.80 17.24
N ILE A 151 0.64 -8.69 17.69
CA ILE A 151 2.09 -8.50 17.65
C ILE A 151 2.81 -9.54 18.53
N ASP A 152 2.34 -9.78 19.74
CA ASP A 152 2.91 -10.80 20.63
C ASP A 152 2.90 -12.20 19.99
N ARG A 153 1.85 -12.54 19.24
CA ARG A 153 1.79 -13.80 18.50
C ARG A 153 2.81 -13.86 17.36
N LEU A 154 2.98 -12.78 16.60
CA LEU A 154 4.00 -12.71 15.54
C LEU A 154 5.41 -12.88 16.13
N VAL A 155 5.69 -12.25 17.27
CA VAL A 155 6.96 -12.41 17.99
C VAL A 155 7.15 -13.86 18.49
N ALA A 156 6.11 -14.47 19.05
CA ALA A 156 6.14 -15.87 19.48
C ALA A 156 6.35 -16.84 18.29
N ASP A 157 5.88 -16.49 17.10
CA ASP A 157 6.11 -17.22 15.85
C ASP A 157 7.52 -16.97 15.25
N GLY A 158 8.39 -16.21 15.94
CA GLY A 158 9.77 -15.98 15.56
C GLY A 158 10.01 -14.74 14.69
N PHE A 159 8.99 -13.92 14.46
CA PHE A 159 9.17 -12.67 13.71
C PHE A 159 9.67 -11.54 14.61
N SER A 160 10.58 -10.71 14.08
CA SER A 160 10.82 -9.39 14.66
C SER A 160 9.83 -8.40 14.03
N VAL A 161 9.17 -7.60 14.86
CA VAL A 161 8.16 -6.62 14.43
C VAL A 161 8.62 -5.22 14.80
N VAL A 162 8.61 -4.32 13.83
CA VAL A 162 8.93 -2.89 13.98
C VAL A 162 7.68 -2.09 13.70
N GLU A 163 7.27 -1.24 14.63
CA GLU A 163 6.20 -0.29 14.46
C GLU A 163 6.76 1.08 14.08
N ILE A 164 6.27 1.68 13.00
CA ILE A 164 6.57 3.05 12.56
C ILE A 164 5.29 3.85 12.45
N SER A 165 5.33 5.14 12.77
CA SER A 165 4.16 6.01 12.66
C SER A 165 4.10 6.74 11.33
N ASP A 166 2.91 7.23 10.96
CA ASP A 166 2.72 8.08 9.78
C ASP A 166 3.50 9.40 9.90
N ASP A 167 3.55 10.02 11.07
CA ASP A 167 4.34 11.21 11.31
C ASP A 167 5.83 10.99 11.05
N GLU A 168 6.40 9.88 11.51
CA GLU A 168 7.80 9.54 11.24
C GLU A 168 8.08 9.38 9.75
N VAL A 169 7.19 8.71 9.03
CA VAL A 169 7.32 8.51 7.58
C VAL A 169 7.25 9.82 6.80
N TRP A 170 6.44 10.78 7.26
CA TRP A 170 6.27 12.06 6.58
C TRP A 170 7.28 13.11 7.00
N LEU A 171 7.58 13.22 8.29
CA LEU A 171 8.38 14.32 8.85
C LEU A 171 9.87 13.95 8.93
N THR A 172 10.20 12.71 9.24
CA THR A 172 11.58 12.24 9.44
C THR A 172 11.95 10.98 8.64
N PRO A 173 11.70 10.94 7.32
CA PRO A 173 11.83 9.71 6.52
C PRO A 173 13.22 9.06 6.58
N ARG A 174 14.30 9.88 6.63
CA ARG A 174 15.68 9.36 6.73
C ARG A 174 15.96 8.71 8.10
N GLU A 175 15.35 9.22 9.15
CA GLU A 175 15.47 8.65 10.49
C GLU A 175 14.65 7.39 10.62
N THR A 176 13.46 7.37 10.03
CA THR A 176 12.62 6.18 9.93
C THR A 176 13.36 5.03 9.24
N VAL A 177 14.00 5.29 8.11
CA VAL A 177 14.82 4.27 7.41
C VAL A 177 15.96 3.80 8.29
N ARG A 178 16.74 4.71 8.90
CA ARG A 178 17.85 4.35 9.79
C ARG A 178 17.39 3.52 10.99
N HIS A 179 16.22 3.85 11.54
CA HIS A 179 15.61 3.07 12.62
C HIS A 179 15.28 1.64 12.16
N VAL A 180 14.57 1.47 11.05
CA VAL A 180 14.25 0.15 10.51
C VAL A 180 15.51 -0.67 10.19
N GLU A 181 16.55 -0.05 9.62
CA GLU A 181 17.83 -0.70 9.39
C GLU A 181 18.51 -1.15 10.70
N GLN A 182 18.46 -0.31 11.73
CA GLN A 182 19.04 -0.66 13.03
C GLN A 182 18.29 -1.83 13.67
N CYS A 183 16.94 -1.81 13.64
CA CYS A 183 16.12 -2.91 14.13
C CYS A 183 16.40 -4.21 13.37
N LEU A 184 16.55 -4.14 12.05
CA LEU A 184 16.90 -5.30 11.23
C LEU A 184 18.28 -5.87 11.62
N ARG A 185 19.30 -5.02 11.76
CA ARG A 185 20.64 -5.45 12.23
C ARG A 185 20.59 -6.09 13.61
N THR A 186 19.85 -5.49 14.54
CA THR A 186 19.66 -6.04 15.90
C THR A 186 18.95 -7.39 15.84
N SER A 187 17.91 -7.53 15.01
CA SER A 187 17.19 -8.80 14.85
C SER A 187 18.10 -9.90 14.30
N ILE A 188 18.94 -9.59 13.32
CA ILE A 188 19.91 -10.56 12.75
C ILE A 188 20.90 -11.00 13.86
N ALA A 189 21.41 -10.06 14.66
CA ALA A 189 22.38 -10.36 15.72
C ALA A 189 21.78 -11.17 16.88
N SER A 190 20.50 -10.98 17.18
CA SER A 190 19.79 -11.60 18.32
C SER A 190 19.00 -12.85 17.95
N GLY A 191 18.95 -13.25 16.67
CA GLY A 191 18.19 -14.42 16.21
C GLY A 191 16.70 -14.18 16.04
N PHE A 192 16.27 -12.91 15.85
CA PHE A 192 14.88 -12.47 15.67
C PHE A 192 13.99 -12.59 16.90
N ALA A 193 12.65 -12.63 16.70
CA ALA A 193 11.63 -12.67 17.76
C ALA A 193 11.68 -11.45 18.71
N LEU A 194 11.86 -10.25 18.16
CA LEU A 194 11.92 -8.99 18.89
C LEU A 194 10.76 -8.07 18.51
N HIS A 195 10.30 -7.29 19.49
CA HIS A 195 9.34 -6.21 19.25
C HIS A 195 10.01 -4.85 19.48
N PHE A 196 10.01 -4.01 18.46
CA PHE A 196 10.54 -2.65 18.50
C PHE A 196 9.36 -1.67 18.46
N ASN A 197 8.99 -1.16 19.65
CA ASN A 197 7.95 -0.15 19.79
C ASN A 197 8.59 1.16 20.25
N ARG A 198 8.58 2.17 19.38
CA ARG A 198 9.17 3.49 19.69
C ARG A 198 8.51 4.23 20.85
N ARG A 199 7.27 3.87 21.24
CA ARG A 199 6.59 4.52 22.37
C ARG A 199 7.22 4.22 23.73
N THR A 200 8.04 3.16 23.82
CA THR A 200 8.69 2.72 25.07
C THR A 200 10.19 3.02 25.14
N ASP A 201 10.83 3.39 24.03
CA ASP A 201 12.29 3.49 23.95
C ASP A 201 12.87 4.90 24.19
N TRP A 202 12.05 5.85 24.69
CA TRP A 202 12.45 7.23 25.00
C TRP A 202 12.56 7.53 26.50
N PHE A 203 12.93 6.55 27.36
CA PHE A 203 13.25 6.78 28.75
C PHE A 203 14.66 6.29 29.11
#